data_519e8354a74a6be03cfe7407819a2d19
#
_entry.id   519e8354a74a6be03cfe7407819a2d19
#
_cell.length_a   1.000
_cell.length_b   1.000
_cell.length_c   1.000
_cell.angle_alpha   90.00
_cell.angle_beta   90.00
_cell.angle_gamma   90.00
#
_symmetry.space_group_name_H-M   'P 1'
#
loop_
_entity.id
_entity.type
_entity.pdbx_description
1 polymer ?
#
loop_
_entity_poly.entity_id
_entity_poly.type
_entity_poly.pdbx_seq_one_letter_code
_entity_poly.pdbx_strand_id
1 'polypeptide(L)'
;MRIVSLQPYLTDVLSSFGVETQLVGISHKCIVSEKPGRIVIVTEPAEDATKALDKDHERLAQGLALNSVKVSALIDARPDVIVTSCVDKDSTSFISWAEPYLTRLCGKNVLIKSFSIERLTELYDTFEALAILIGKGRLGRDLAQRTKAQTQDWAKNFYDRLRNKKVTVLSSVKPLSLATGLIPDLIQAITGQPQARTKEQLLAPLTWSEIVVFRPDVIIVAPCGATLEESLRSLKELEAAPEWEDIPAVKRGEVIFYEGVELYQPGPRFIKGVAVMVSAVAGLDSGYITKKDEFYRLRFVELHRHRFMC
;
A
#
# COMPACT_ATOMS: atom_id res chain seq x y z
N MET A 1 10.58 -24.84 -6.62
CA MET A 1 11.01 -23.85 -5.60
C MET A 1 9.84 -23.64 -4.64
N ARG A 2 10.10 -23.61 -3.34
CA ARG A 2 9.08 -23.42 -2.28
C ARG A 2 9.18 -21.98 -1.78
N ILE A 3 8.14 -21.20 -1.99
CA ILE A 3 8.12 -19.76 -1.71
C ILE A 3 7.22 -19.48 -0.51
N VAL A 4 7.73 -18.72 0.45
CA VAL A 4 6.91 -18.07 1.48
C VAL A 4 6.82 -16.58 1.17
N SER A 5 5.61 -16.04 1.10
CA SER A 5 5.36 -14.61 0.86
C SER A 5 4.70 -13.97 2.08
N LEU A 6 5.39 -13.01 2.68
CA LEU A 6 4.96 -12.37 3.93
C LEU A 6 4.24 -11.03 3.71
N GLN A 7 4.19 -10.55 2.47
CA GLN A 7 3.54 -9.28 2.13
C GLN A 7 2.44 -9.51 1.09
N PRO A 8 1.22 -8.97 1.29
CA PRO A 8 0.13 -9.15 0.35
C PRO A 8 0.46 -8.72 -1.08
N TYR A 9 1.11 -7.58 -1.27
CA TYR A 9 1.48 -7.08 -2.59
C TYR A 9 2.49 -7.98 -3.32
N LEU A 10 3.44 -8.59 -2.60
CA LEU A 10 4.38 -9.56 -3.19
C LEU A 10 3.67 -10.85 -3.58
N THR A 11 2.69 -11.28 -2.76
CA THR A 11 1.84 -12.43 -3.09
C THR A 11 1.04 -12.16 -4.37
N ASP A 12 0.44 -10.98 -4.51
CA ASP A 12 -0.31 -10.60 -5.70
C ASP A 12 0.57 -10.58 -6.97
N VAL A 13 1.79 -10.05 -6.87
CA VAL A 13 2.74 -10.06 -7.98
C VAL A 13 3.12 -11.49 -8.36
N LEU A 14 3.44 -12.35 -7.38
CA LEU A 14 3.74 -13.76 -7.63
C LEU A 14 2.55 -14.50 -8.26
N SER A 15 1.34 -14.26 -7.78
CA SER A 15 0.11 -14.83 -8.37
C SER A 15 -0.10 -14.36 -9.81
N SER A 16 0.19 -13.08 -10.11
CA SER A 16 0.11 -12.58 -11.49
C SER A 16 1.09 -13.27 -12.47
N PHE A 17 2.12 -13.92 -11.94
CA PHE A 17 3.07 -14.73 -12.70
C PHE A 17 2.67 -16.22 -12.79
N GLY A 18 1.55 -16.61 -12.19
CA GLY A 18 1.05 -18.00 -12.23
C GLY A 18 1.94 -18.98 -11.48
N VAL A 19 2.43 -18.59 -10.29
CA VAL A 19 3.30 -19.45 -9.46
C VAL A 19 2.67 -19.85 -8.13
N GLU A 20 1.35 -19.81 -8.02
CA GLU A 20 0.60 -20.16 -6.81
C GLU A 20 0.95 -21.55 -6.29
N THR A 21 1.23 -22.51 -7.19
CA THR A 21 1.65 -23.86 -6.82
C THR A 21 3.01 -23.93 -6.11
N GLN A 22 3.81 -22.89 -6.22
CA GLN A 22 5.09 -22.75 -5.53
C GLN A 22 4.96 -22.05 -4.16
N LEU A 23 3.83 -21.36 -3.91
CA LEU A 23 3.55 -20.76 -2.61
C LEU A 23 3.24 -21.85 -1.59
N VAL A 24 4.09 -21.96 -0.57
CA VAL A 24 3.92 -22.93 0.53
C VAL A 24 3.53 -22.26 1.85
N GLY A 25 3.71 -20.96 1.95
CA GLY A 25 3.30 -20.15 3.09
C GLY A 25 3.01 -18.72 2.69
N ILE A 26 2.01 -18.11 3.33
CA ILE A 26 1.61 -16.72 3.08
C ILE A 26 1.25 -16.04 4.41
N SER A 27 1.26 -14.70 4.40
CA SER A 27 0.70 -13.92 5.50
C SER A 27 -0.82 -14.11 5.61
N HIS A 28 -1.36 -14.00 6.82
CA HIS A 28 -2.81 -14.02 7.07
C HIS A 28 -3.57 -12.90 6.34
N LYS A 29 -2.87 -11.84 5.94
CA LYS A 29 -3.42 -10.71 5.14
C LYS A 29 -3.39 -10.95 3.63
N CYS A 30 -2.75 -12.04 3.16
CA CYS A 30 -2.69 -12.34 1.72
C CYS A 30 -4.00 -12.97 1.25
N ILE A 31 -4.43 -12.54 0.06
CA ILE A 31 -5.59 -13.11 -0.64
C ILE A 31 -5.04 -13.90 -1.83
N VAL A 32 -5.39 -15.16 -1.92
CA VAL A 32 -5.10 -16.04 -3.08
C VAL A 32 -6.42 -16.57 -3.60
N SER A 33 -6.63 -16.50 -4.91
CA SER A 33 -7.90 -16.84 -5.56
C SER A 33 -8.23 -18.33 -5.42
N GLU A 34 -7.22 -19.18 -5.49
CA GLU A 34 -7.33 -20.61 -5.24
C GLU A 34 -6.24 -20.98 -4.22
N LYS A 35 -6.60 -21.76 -3.22
CA LYS A 35 -5.61 -22.38 -2.30
C LYS A 35 -5.16 -23.69 -2.93
N PRO A 36 -4.15 -23.71 -3.82
CA PRO A 36 -3.65 -24.95 -4.38
C PRO A 36 -2.95 -25.72 -3.27
N GLY A 37 -3.54 -26.80 -2.83
CA GLY A 37 -2.92 -27.72 -1.87
C GLY A 37 -2.75 -27.13 -0.46
N ARG A 38 -1.54 -27.23 0.09
CA ARG A 38 -1.24 -26.88 1.48
C ARG A 38 -0.49 -25.55 1.60
N ILE A 39 -1.13 -24.42 1.30
CA ILE A 39 -0.57 -23.11 1.67
C ILE A 39 -0.82 -22.90 3.17
N VAL A 40 0.26 -22.69 3.92
CA VAL A 40 0.20 -22.47 5.38
C VAL A 40 0.13 -20.97 5.66
N ILE A 41 -0.70 -20.56 6.61
CA ILE A 41 -0.68 -19.18 7.13
C ILE A 41 0.45 -19.08 8.15
N VAL A 42 1.50 -18.37 7.79
CA VAL A 42 2.74 -18.26 8.57
C VAL A 42 2.86 -16.97 9.38
N THR A 43 1.81 -16.13 9.43
CA THR A 43 1.78 -14.94 10.29
C THR A 43 0.49 -14.85 11.08
N GLU A 44 0.50 -14.04 12.13
CA GLU A 44 -0.66 -13.68 12.94
C GLU A 44 -0.63 -12.18 13.26
N PRO A 45 -1.74 -11.56 13.66
CA PRO A 45 -1.75 -10.19 14.18
C PRO A 45 -0.75 -10.04 15.33
N ALA A 46 -0.11 -8.87 15.46
CA ALA A 46 0.90 -8.66 16.48
C ALA A 46 0.36 -8.78 17.92
N GLU A 47 -0.92 -8.41 18.12
CA GLU A 47 -1.65 -8.58 19.39
C GLU A 47 -1.89 -10.05 19.77
N ASP A 48 -1.96 -10.93 18.78
CA ASP A 48 -2.20 -12.38 18.96
C ASP A 48 -0.89 -13.17 18.96
N ALA A 49 0.27 -12.49 18.96
CA ALA A 49 1.57 -13.12 18.79
C ALA A 49 1.81 -14.22 19.83
N THR A 50 2.07 -15.41 19.32
CA THR A 50 2.42 -16.57 20.15
C THR A 50 3.72 -16.28 20.91
N LYS A 51 3.82 -16.68 22.18
CA LYS A 51 5.05 -16.51 22.95
C LYS A 51 6.22 -17.16 22.23
N ALA A 52 7.24 -16.37 21.97
CA ALA A 52 8.47 -16.84 21.36
C ALA A 52 9.18 -17.87 22.28
N LEU A 53 9.81 -18.88 21.68
CA LEU A 53 10.56 -19.89 22.42
C LEU A 53 11.81 -19.31 23.07
N ASP A 54 12.45 -18.36 22.39
CA ASP A 54 13.65 -17.65 22.83
C ASP A 54 13.78 -16.30 22.10
N LYS A 55 14.82 -15.52 22.47
CA LYS A 55 15.08 -14.20 21.88
C LYS A 55 15.34 -14.21 20.37
N ASP A 56 15.93 -15.28 19.85
CA ASP A 56 16.23 -15.41 18.42
C ASP A 56 14.94 -15.68 17.64
N HIS A 57 14.03 -16.49 18.18
CA HIS A 57 12.69 -16.68 17.61
C HIS A 57 11.88 -15.39 17.61
N GLU A 58 11.94 -14.63 18.71
CA GLU A 58 11.28 -13.34 18.83
C GLU A 58 11.82 -12.34 17.81
N ARG A 59 13.14 -12.23 17.70
CA ARG A 59 13.80 -11.38 16.71
C ARG A 59 13.41 -11.74 15.29
N LEU A 60 13.37 -13.03 14.97
CA LEU A 60 12.95 -13.51 13.65
C LEU A 60 11.48 -13.20 13.38
N ALA A 61 10.61 -13.47 14.37
CA ALA A 61 9.17 -13.25 14.23
C ALA A 61 8.81 -11.77 13.98
N GLN A 62 9.51 -10.86 14.66
CA GLN A 62 9.27 -9.41 14.55
C GLN A 62 10.00 -8.77 13.37
N GLY A 63 11.18 -9.25 12.98
CA GLY A 63 12.02 -8.64 11.96
C GLY A 63 11.61 -8.97 10.52
N LEU A 64 10.97 -10.12 10.27
CA LEU A 64 10.62 -10.55 8.92
C LEU A 64 9.43 -9.80 8.32
N ALA A 65 8.47 -9.34 9.12
CA ALA A 65 7.26 -8.68 8.64
C ALA A 65 6.66 -7.77 9.72
N LEU A 66 5.74 -6.87 9.31
CA LEU A 66 4.98 -6.00 10.21
C LEU A 66 4.06 -6.77 11.17
N ASN A 67 3.68 -7.99 10.80
CA ASN A 67 2.90 -8.88 11.64
C ASN A 67 3.81 -9.96 12.22
N SER A 68 3.45 -10.54 13.36
CA SER A 68 4.23 -11.60 13.97
C SER A 68 4.31 -12.83 13.07
N VAL A 69 5.49 -13.37 12.88
CA VAL A 69 5.72 -14.60 12.11
C VAL A 69 5.66 -15.82 13.03
N LYS A 70 4.83 -16.79 12.70
CA LYS A 70 4.76 -18.10 13.36
C LYS A 70 5.96 -18.94 12.94
N VAL A 71 7.04 -18.87 13.72
CA VAL A 71 8.31 -19.50 13.36
C VAL A 71 8.17 -21.01 13.12
N SER A 72 7.36 -21.72 13.92
CA SER A 72 7.09 -23.16 13.72
C SER A 72 6.44 -23.44 12.36
N ALA A 73 5.39 -22.69 12.02
CA ALA A 73 4.70 -22.83 10.74
C ALA A 73 5.61 -22.48 9.55
N LEU A 74 6.51 -21.50 9.71
CA LEU A 74 7.52 -21.15 8.73
C LEU A 74 8.53 -22.28 8.51
N ILE A 75 9.00 -22.93 9.59
CA ILE A 75 9.90 -24.08 9.53
C ILE A 75 9.20 -25.27 8.85
N ASP A 76 7.96 -25.58 9.23
CA ASP A 76 7.15 -26.65 8.64
C ASP A 76 6.89 -26.45 7.15
N ALA A 77 6.76 -25.19 6.73
CA ALA A 77 6.62 -24.84 5.32
C ALA A 77 7.89 -25.16 4.52
N ARG A 78 9.06 -25.34 5.16
CA ARG A 78 10.36 -25.64 4.53
C ARG A 78 10.63 -24.81 3.27
N PRO A 79 10.69 -23.46 3.37
CA PRO A 79 10.88 -22.60 2.22
C PRO A 79 12.27 -22.76 1.60
N ASP A 80 12.39 -22.53 0.30
CA ASP A 80 13.65 -22.24 -0.37
C ASP A 80 13.95 -20.75 -0.35
N VAL A 81 12.87 -19.94 -0.44
CA VAL A 81 12.96 -18.48 -0.40
C VAL A 81 11.78 -17.87 0.37
N ILE A 82 12.09 -16.85 1.13
CA ILE A 82 11.11 -15.98 1.81
C ILE A 82 11.17 -14.62 1.14
N VAL A 83 10.05 -14.14 0.62
CA VAL A 83 9.90 -12.78 0.10
C VAL A 83 9.12 -11.93 1.10
N THR A 84 9.68 -10.78 1.44
CA THR A 84 9.17 -9.94 2.51
C THR A 84 9.51 -8.45 2.28
N SER A 85 9.05 -7.59 3.21
CA SER A 85 9.60 -6.27 3.45
C SER A 85 10.02 -6.26 4.91
N CYS A 86 11.31 -6.40 5.17
CA CYS A 86 11.85 -6.43 6.52
C CYS A 86 11.54 -5.13 7.26
N VAL A 87 11.19 -5.24 8.52
CA VAL A 87 10.84 -4.10 9.39
C VAL A 87 12.09 -3.47 10.02
N ASP A 88 13.18 -4.26 10.13
CA ASP A 88 14.45 -3.78 10.69
C ASP A 88 15.04 -2.67 9.81
N LYS A 89 15.45 -1.57 10.44
CA LYS A 89 16.08 -0.43 9.76
C LYS A 89 17.35 -0.81 9.04
N ASP A 90 18.09 -1.80 9.55
CA ASP A 90 19.21 -2.43 8.88
C ASP A 90 18.82 -3.82 8.39
N SER A 91 17.98 -3.85 7.33
CA SER A 91 17.53 -5.09 6.73
C SER A 91 18.67 -6.00 6.25
N THR A 92 19.83 -5.45 5.90
CA THR A 92 21.01 -6.20 5.46
C THR A 92 21.62 -6.99 6.61
N SER A 93 21.88 -6.34 7.75
CA SER A 93 22.36 -7.02 8.98
C SER A 93 21.37 -8.04 9.49
N PHE A 94 20.06 -7.70 9.48
CA PHE A 94 19.03 -8.64 9.87
C PHE A 94 19.02 -9.89 8.97
N ILE A 95 19.04 -9.76 7.65
CA ILE A 95 19.04 -10.86 6.69
C ILE A 95 20.30 -11.72 6.87
N SER A 96 21.47 -11.10 7.00
CA SER A 96 22.74 -11.79 7.22
C SER A 96 22.75 -12.67 8.48
N TRP A 97 21.98 -12.29 9.49
CA TRP A 97 21.78 -13.09 10.70
C TRP A 97 20.66 -14.13 10.50
N ALA A 98 19.53 -13.75 9.89
CA ALA A 98 18.33 -14.58 9.80
C ALA A 98 18.47 -15.77 8.83
N GLU A 99 19.17 -15.60 7.69
CA GLU A 99 19.35 -16.69 6.70
C GLU A 99 20.08 -17.90 7.29
N PRO A 100 21.27 -17.76 7.94
CA PRO A 100 21.93 -18.89 8.59
C PRO A 100 21.10 -19.51 9.71
N TYR A 101 20.38 -18.68 10.47
CA TYR A 101 19.51 -19.15 11.54
C TYR A 101 18.37 -20.02 11.00
N LEU A 102 17.64 -19.55 9.98
CA LEU A 102 16.58 -20.31 9.30
C LEU A 102 17.11 -21.55 8.59
N THR A 103 18.28 -21.45 7.95
CA THR A 103 18.93 -22.60 7.30
C THR A 103 19.17 -23.73 8.30
N ARG A 104 19.64 -23.40 9.51
CA ARG A 104 19.81 -24.37 10.60
C ARG A 104 18.49 -24.97 11.03
N LEU A 105 17.43 -24.15 11.23
CA LEU A 105 16.12 -24.62 11.69
C LEU A 105 15.41 -25.48 10.64
N CYS A 106 15.49 -25.12 9.38
CA CYS A 106 14.84 -25.84 8.28
C CYS A 106 15.64 -27.04 7.77
N GLY A 107 16.91 -27.19 8.17
CA GLY A 107 17.81 -28.25 7.69
C GLY A 107 18.15 -28.15 6.20
N LYS A 108 18.00 -26.98 5.60
CA LYS A 108 18.33 -26.68 4.20
C LYS A 108 18.53 -25.18 4.00
N ASN A 109 19.23 -24.81 2.92
CA ASN A 109 19.45 -23.40 2.59
C ASN A 109 18.13 -22.63 2.39
N VAL A 110 17.99 -21.50 3.06
CA VAL A 110 16.84 -20.58 2.97
C VAL A 110 17.35 -19.20 2.63
N LEU A 111 16.83 -18.62 1.55
CA LEU A 111 17.13 -17.25 1.15
C LEU A 111 16.02 -16.30 1.60
N ILE A 112 16.39 -15.09 2.01
CA ILE A 112 15.45 -14.01 2.32
C ILE A 112 15.66 -12.90 1.28
N LYS A 113 14.57 -12.50 0.62
CA LYS A 113 14.54 -11.35 -0.28
C LYS A 113 13.59 -10.30 0.25
N SER A 114 14.17 -9.18 0.68
CA SER A 114 13.41 -8.02 1.16
C SER A 114 13.22 -7.01 0.04
N PHE A 115 11.99 -6.50 -0.08
CA PHE A 115 11.60 -5.48 -1.04
C PHE A 115 10.98 -4.31 -0.29
N SER A 116 11.54 -3.12 -0.47
CA SER A 116 10.97 -1.86 0.00
C SER A 116 10.58 -1.04 -1.22
N ILE A 117 9.35 -0.54 -1.23
CA ILE A 117 8.81 0.21 -2.37
C ILE A 117 8.31 1.57 -1.88
N GLU A 118 9.09 2.60 -2.16
CA GLU A 118 8.77 3.98 -1.84
C GLU A 118 8.67 4.88 -3.07
N ARG A 119 9.10 4.36 -4.25
CA ARG A 119 9.10 5.06 -5.52
C ARG A 119 8.52 4.20 -6.63
N LEU A 120 7.97 4.84 -7.68
CA LEU A 120 7.48 4.12 -8.86
C LEU A 120 8.56 3.29 -9.56
N THR A 121 9.81 3.77 -9.58
CA THR A 121 10.94 3.02 -10.12
C THR A 121 11.18 1.73 -9.35
N GLU A 122 11.16 1.78 -8.01
CA GLU A 122 11.34 0.60 -7.15
C GLU A 122 10.20 -0.41 -7.30
N LEU A 123 8.97 0.05 -7.61
CA LEU A 123 7.85 -0.82 -7.95
C LEU A 123 8.17 -1.63 -9.21
N TYR A 124 8.65 -0.98 -10.27
CA TYR A 124 9.00 -1.65 -11.53
C TYR A 124 10.16 -2.62 -11.33
N ASP A 125 11.21 -2.19 -10.62
CA ASP A 125 12.37 -3.02 -10.28
C ASP A 125 11.97 -4.26 -9.46
N THR A 126 11.00 -4.11 -8.55
CA THR A 126 10.47 -5.23 -7.76
C THR A 126 9.76 -6.26 -8.65
N PHE A 127 8.97 -5.83 -9.64
CA PHE A 127 8.34 -6.76 -10.58
C PHE A 127 9.37 -7.57 -11.34
N GLU A 128 10.44 -6.94 -11.82
CA GLU A 128 11.50 -7.61 -12.54
C GLU A 128 12.31 -8.55 -11.64
N ALA A 129 12.69 -8.09 -10.44
CA ALA A 129 13.49 -8.86 -9.50
C ALA A 129 12.75 -10.12 -9.00
N LEU A 130 11.45 -9.99 -8.66
CA LEU A 130 10.62 -11.13 -8.29
C LEU A 130 10.49 -12.14 -9.43
N ALA A 131 10.28 -11.67 -10.65
CA ALA A 131 10.17 -12.55 -11.82
C ALA A 131 11.50 -13.26 -12.14
N ILE A 132 12.64 -12.59 -12.00
CA ILE A 132 13.96 -13.20 -12.14
C ILE A 132 14.16 -14.28 -11.07
N LEU A 133 13.82 -14.01 -9.83
CA LEU A 133 13.92 -14.95 -8.70
C LEU A 133 13.21 -16.29 -8.98
N ILE A 134 12.07 -16.25 -9.67
CA ILE A 134 11.26 -17.43 -10.01
C ILE A 134 11.50 -17.96 -11.43
N GLY A 135 12.53 -17.48 -12.13
CA GLY A 135 12.87 -17.90 -13.49
C GLY A 135 11.91 -17.41 -14.58
N LYS A 136 11.12 -16.36 -14.32
CA LYS A 136 10.12 -15.79 -15.23
C LYS A 136 10.41 -14.34 -15.62
N GLY A 137 11.69 -13.96 -15.74
CA GLY A 137 12.15 -12.57 -15.92
C GLY A 137 11.46 -11.81 -17.08
N ARG A 138 11.01 -12.50 -18.15
CA ARG A 138 10.21 -11.86 -19.21
C ARG A 138 8.90 -11.30 -18.70
N LEU A 139 8.16 -12.07 -17.89
CA LEU A 139 6.86 -11.64 -17.34
C LEU A 139 7.02 -10.41 -16.43
N GLY A 140 8.11 -10.34 -15.66
CA GLY A 140 8.41 -9.17 -14.82
C GLY A 140 8.63 -7.90 -15.63
N ARG A 141 9.45 -7.99 -16.68
CA ARG A 141 9.67 -6.87 -17.61
C ARG A 141 8.38 -6.43 -18.30
N ASP A 142 7.57 -7.37 -18.79
CA ASP A 142 6.29 -7.08 -19.44
C ASP A 142 5.31 -6.41 -18.46
N LEU A 143 5.27 -6.83 -17.20
CA LEU A 143 4.45 -6.20 -16.18
C LEU A 143 4.94 -4.79 -15.86
N ALA A 144 6.24 -4.62 -15.63
CA ALA A 144 6.85 -3.32 -15.34
C ALA A 144 6.59 -2.31 -16.47
N GLN A 145 6.83 -2.72 -17.72
CA GLN A 145 6.61 -1.86 -18.90
C GLN A 145 5.15 -1.46 -19.07
N ARG A 146 4.21 -2.41 -18.95
CA ARG A 146 2.77 -2.13 -19.04
C ARG A 146 2.33 -1.16 -17.94
N THR A 147 2.75 -1.39 -16.70
CA THR A 147 2.42 -0.52 -15.58
C THR A 147 2.96 0.91 -15.78
N LYS A 148 4.21 1.03 -16.21
CA LYS A 148 4.84 2.31 -16.52
C LYS A 148 4.12 3.03 -17.65
N ALA A 149 3.86 2.35 -18.76
CA ALA A 149 3.15 2.92 -19.90
C ALA A 149 1.74 3.39 -19.49
N GLN A 150 0.99 2.60 -18.76
CA GLN A 150 -0.35 2.96 -18.30
C GLN A 150 -0.35 4.19 -17.40
N THR A 151 0.59 4.30 -16.46
CA THR A 151 0.71 5.49 -15.60
C THR A 151 1.04 6.76 -16.42
N GLN A 152 1.93 6.62 -17.41
CA GLN A 152 2.29 7.72 -18.31
C GLN A 152 1.14 8.13 -19.23
N ASP A 153 0.38 7.16 -19.74
CA ASP A 153 -0.77 7.40 -20.59
C ASP A 153 -1.89 8.13 -19.83
N TRP A 154 -2.14 7.81 -18.58
CA TRP A 154 -3.08 8.56 -17.76
C TRP A 154 -2.62 10.01 -17.55
N ALA A 155 -1.36 10.21 -17.15
CA ALA A 155 -0.82 11.55 -16.96
C ALA A 155 -0.90 12.39 -18.25
N LYS A 156 -0.68 11.77 -19.42
CA LYS A 156 -0.76 12.43 -20.74
C LYS A 156 -2.19 12.70 -21.15
N ASN A 157 -3.08 11.70 -21.09
CA ASN A 157 -4.46 11.81 -21.57
C ASN A 157 -5.31 12.77 -20.75
N PHE A 158 -4.98 12.94 -19.47
CA PHE A 158 -5.68 13.85 -18.55
C PHE A 158 -4.82 15.04 -18.14
N TYR A 159 -3.77 15.36 -18.92
CA TYR A 159 -2.80 16.39 -18.60
C TYR A 159 -3.43 17.71 -18.17
N ASP A 160 -4.38 18.25 -18.96
CA ASP A 160 -5.03 19.54 -18.68
C ASP A 160 -5.86 19.53 -17.38
N ARG A 161 -6.32 18.34 -16.96
CA ARG A 161 -7.13 18.17 -15.75
C ARG A 161 -6.29 17.87 -14.50
N LEU A 162 -5.11 17.30 -14.68
CA LEU A 162 -4.23 16.87 -13.59
C LEU A 162 -3.13 17.88 -13.29
N ARG A 163 -2.59 18.52 -14.34
CA ARG A 163 -1.44 19.41 -14.23
C ARG A 163 -1.64 20.51 -13.18
N ASN A 164 -0.62 20.69 -12.35
CA ASN A 164 -0.55 21.71 -11.31
C ASN A 164 -1.60 21.57 -10.19
N LYS A 165 -2.41 20.52 -10.17
CA LYS A 165 -3.32 20.28 -9.04
C LYS A 165 -2.54 19.91 -7.80
N LYS A 166 -2.81 20.58 -6.72
CA LYS A 166 -2.32 20.26 -5.39
C LYS A 166 -3.22 19.21 -4.77
N VAL A 167 -2.69 18.00 -4.63
CA VAL A 167 -3.43 16.85 -4.08
C VAL A 167 -2.88 16.50 -2.70
N THR A 168 -3.75 16.31 -1.74
CA THR A 168 -3.41 15.78 -0.41
C THR A 168 -4.11 14.45 -0.21
N VAL A 169 -3.35 13.41 0.14
CA VAL A 169 -3.91 12.10 0.50
C VAL A 169 -3.72 11.88 1.99
N LEU A 170 -4.82 11.72 2.71
CA LEU A 170 -4.84 11.45 4.14
C LEU A 170 -4.86 9.93 4.38
N SER A 171 -3.84 9.42 5.04
CA SER A 171 -3.74 8.01 5.47
C SER A 171 -4.32 7.76 6.84
N SER A 172 -4.61 8.81 7.60
CA SER A 172 -5.34 8.79 8.86
C SER A 172 -5.89 10.18 9.14
N VAL A 173 -7.03 10.25 9.82
CA VAL A 173 -7.63 11.49 10.29
C VAL A 173 -7.33 11.71 11.77
N LYS A 174 -7.19 10.64 12.54
CA LYS A 174 -6.87 10.70 13.98
C LYS A 174 -5.89 9.58 14.36
N PRO A 175 -4.59 9.88 14.59
CA PRO A 175 -3.95 11.19 14.36
C PRO A 175 -3.94 11.58 12.89
N LEU A 176 -3.95 12.89 12.62
CA LEU A 176 -3.90 13.40 11.26
C LEU A 176 -2.57 13.04 10.60
N SER A 177 -2.61 12.34 9.47
CA SER A 177 -1.40 11.86 8.79
C SER A 177 -1.58 11.86 7.26
N LEU A 178 -0.51 12.23 6.56
CA LEU A 178 -0.43 12.12 5.11
C LEU A 178 -0.05 10.70 4.69
N ALA A 179 -0.47 10.34 3.49
CA ALA A 179 0.01 9.12 2.85
C ALA A 179 1.52 9.16 2.62
N THR A 180 2.16 8.04 2.85
CA THR A 180 3.61 7.82 2.71
C THR A 180 3.90 6.77 1.62
N GLY A 181 5.14 6.28 1.57
CA GLY A 181 5.54 5.25 0.61
C GLY A 181 5.43 5.76 -0.82
N LEU A 182 4.76 5.01 -1.67
CA LEU A 182 4.64 5.25 -3.10
C LEU A 182 3.71 6.42 -3.49
N ILE A 183 2.79 6.81 -2.60
CA ILE A 183 1.73 7.78 -2.93
C ILE A 183 2.28 9.19 -3.25
N PRO A 184 3.24 9.77 -2.50
CA PRO A 184 3.84 11.06 -2.85
C PRO A 184 4.48 11.08 -4.23
N ASP A 185 5.21 10.02 -4.58
CA ASP A 185 5.87 9.87 -5.88
C ASP A 185 4.84 9.78 -7.02
N LEU A 186 3.76 9.04 -6.79
CA LEU A 186 2.65 8.93 -7.73
C LEU A 186 1.94 10.27 -7.94
N ILE A 187 1.60 11.00 -6.87
CA ILE A 187 0.97 12.32 -6.96
C ILE A 187 1.83 13.25 -7.81
N GLN A 188 3.13 13.31 -7.54
CA GLN A 188 4.06 14.12 -8.30
C GLN A 188 4.15 13.70 -9.78
N ALA A 189 4.14 12.39 -10.05
CA ALA A 189 4.19 11.87 -11.43
C ALA A 189 2.94 12.24 -12.24
N ILE A 190 1.75 12.27 -11.64
CA ILE A 190 0.50 12.55 -12.35
C ILE A 190 0.13 14.05 -12.38
N THR A 191 0.52 14.84 -11.37
CA THR A 191 0.13 16.27 -11.26
C THR A 191 1.27 17.24 -11.50
N GLY A 192 2.52 16.78 -11.40
CA GLY A 192 3.71 17.62 -11.39
C GLY A 192 3.92 18.39 -10.08
N GLN A 193 3.06 18.17 -9.06
CA GLN A 193 3.12 18.86 -7.78
C GLN A 193 3.38 17.86 -6.64
N PRO A 194 4.24 18.20 -5.65
CA PRO A 194 4.37 17.38 -4.45
C PRO A 194 3.09 17.48 -3.59
N GLN A 195 2.87 16.53 -2.71
CA GLN A 195 1.86 16.71 -1.66
C GLN A 195 2.35 17.68 -0.56
N ALA A 196 1.51 17.95 0.46
CA ALA A 196 1.70 19.00 1.47
C ALA A 196 3.03 18.97 2.24
N ARG A 197 3.69 17.81 2.30
CA ARG A 197 4.99 17.63 2.97
C ARG A 197 5.93 16.76 2.16
N THR A 198 7.23 17.02 2.28
CA THR A 198 8.29 16.12 1.79
C THR A 198 8.42 14.88 2.67
N LYS A 199 9.15 13.86 2.19
CA LYS A 199 9.38 12.61 2.95
C LYS A 199 10.03 12.88 4.31
N GLU A 200 10.96 13.82 4.39
CA GLU A 200 11.69 14.17 5.62
C GLU A 200 10.77 14.81 6.66
N GLN A 201 9.75 15.51 6.22
CA GLN A 201 8.76 16.19 7.06
C GLN A 201 7.63 15.28 7.55
N LEU A 202 7.49 14.07 6.98
CA LEU A 202 6.39 13.16 7.31
C LEU A 202 6.49 12.56 8.73
N LEU A 203 7.64 12.63 9.36
CA LEU A 203 7.86 12.12 10.73
C LEU A 203 7.29 13.04 11.83
N ALA A 204 7.03 14.30 11.53
CA ALA A 204 6.44 15.24 12.48
C ALA A 204 4.90 15.13 12.47
N PRO A 205 4.22 15.39 13.60
CA PRO A 205 2.76 15.46 13.62
C PRO A 205 2.22 16.47 12.61
N LEU A 206 1.22 16.09 11.82
CA LEU A 206 0.58 16.96 10.84
C LEU A 206 -0.51 17.79 11.52
N THR A 207 -0.64 19.06 11.14
CA THR A 207 -1.69 19.95 11.62
C THR A 207 -2.63 20.37 10.51
N TRP A 208 -3.87 20.70 10.86
CA TRP A 208 -4.85 21.23 9.90
C TRP A 208 -4.40 22.57 9.31
N SER A 209 -3.76 23.42 10.11
CA SER A 209 -3.20 24.70 9.65
C SER A 209 -2.22 24.53 8.49
N GLU A 210 -1.39 23.48 8.49
CA GLU A 210 -0.49 23.19 7.39
C GLU A 210 -1.25 22.79 6.11
N ILE A 211 -2.33 22.05 6.22
CA ILE A 211 -3.19 21.70 5.09
C ILE A 211 -3.87 22.97 4.53
N VAL A 212 -4.35 23.87 5.40
CA VAL A 212 -4.92 25.15 5.00
C VAL A 212 -3.87 26.01 4.23
N VAL A 213 -2.65 26.10 4.75
CA VAL A 213 -1.54 26.84 4.11
C VAL A 213 -1.14 26.21 2.76
N PHE A 214 -1.13 24.88 2.66
CA PHE A 214 -0.85 24.17 1.41
C PHE A 214 -1.90 24.46 0.34
N ARG A 215 -3.18 24.70 0.74
CA ARG A 215 -4.31 25.00 -0.13
C ARG A 215 -4.53 23.91 -1.18
N PRO A 216 -4.86 22.68 -0.79
CA PRO A 216 -5.10 21.60 -1.75
C PRO A 216 -6.28 21.89 -2.66
N ASP A 217 -6.16 21.46 -3.92
CA ASP A 217 -7.26 21.45 -4.88
C ASP A 217 -8.16 20.24 -4.71
N VAL A 218 -7.59 19.12 -4.26
CA VAL A 218 -8.29 17.88 -4.00
C VAL A 218 -7.74 17.24 -2.71
N ILE A 219 -8.62 16.76 -1.86
CA ILE A 219 -8.29 15.90 -0.72
C ILE A 219 -8.82 14.49 -0.99
N ILE A 220 -7.95 13.49 -0.85
CA ILE A 220 -8.33 12.07 -0.87
C ILE A 220 -8.21 11.53 0.56
N VAL A 221 -9.29 11.03 1.10
CA VAL A 221 -9.34 10.39 2.43
C VAL A 221 -9.33 8.88 2.20
N ALA A 222 -8.18 8.27 2.43
CA ALA A 222 -7.97 6.83 2.24
C ALA A 222 -7.15 6.28 3.41
N PRO A 223 -7.77 6.06 4.59
CA PRO A 223 -7.06 5.54 5.75
C PRO A 223 -6.44 4.17 5.44
N CYS A 224 -5.20 3.96 5.90
CA CYS A 224 -4.45 2.75 5.60
C CYS A 224 -5.19 1.50 6.08
N GLY A 225 -5.46 0.57 5.17
CA GLY A 225 -6.16 -0.68 5.46
C GLY A 225 -7.68 -0.56 5.59
N ALA A 226 -8.26 0.65 5.47
CA ALA A 226 -9.69 0.87 5.58
C ALA A 226 -10.43 0.54 4.27
N THR A 227 -11.64 0.04 4.40
CA THR A 227 -12.64 -0.04 3.33
C THR A 227 -13.20 1.35 3.01
N LEU A 228 -13.94 1.48 1.91
CA LEU A 228 -14.61 2.73 1.56
C LEU A 228 -15.60 3.17 2.66
N GLU A 229 -16.35 2.23 3.24
CA GLU A 229 -17.30 2.52 4.32
C GLU A 229 -16.61 3.06 5.58
N GLU A 230 -15.49 2.44 5.97
CA GLU A 230 -14.68 2.93 7.09
C GLU A 230 -14.06 4.29 6.80
N SER A 231 -13.63 4.53 5.56
CA SER A 231 -13.14 5.85 5.14
C SER A 231 -14.22 6.93 5.27
N LEU A 232 -15.46 6.63 4.88
CA LEU A 232 -16.60 7.54 5.02
C LEU A 232 -16.94 7.86 6.49
N ARG A 233 -16.72 6.94 7.42
CA ARG A 233 -16.90 7.20 8.86
C ARG A 233 -15.99 8.31 9.40
N SER A 234 -14.84 8.54 8.74
CA SER A 234 -13.92 9.63 9.08
C SER A 234 -14.51 11.04 8.86
N LEU A 235 -15.64 11.17 8.13
CA LEU A 235 -16.24 12.46 7.83
C LEU A 235 -16.58 13.25 9.11
N LYS A 236 -17.13 12.59 10.13
CA LYS A 236 -17.46 13.24 11.40
C LYS A 236 -16.22 13.84 12.09
N GLU A 237 -15.10 13.17 12.02
CA GLU A 237 -13.84 13.64 12.61
C GLU A 237 -13.23 14.79 11.80
N LEU A 238 -13.40 14.76 10.46
CA LEU A 238 -13.00 15.84 9.56
C LEU A 238 -13.81 17.11 9.84
N GLU A 239 -15.13 17.01 9.91
CA GLU A 239 -16.03 18.13 10.16
C GLU A 239 -15.88 18.73 11.58
N ALA A 240 -15.35 17.96 12.53
CA ALA A 240 -15.06 18.44 13.88
C ALA A 240 -13.78 19.31 13.96
N ALA A 241 -12.94 19.33 12.93
CA ALA A 241 -11.74 20.17 12.89
C ALA A 241 -12.13 21.61 12.56
N PRO A 242 -11.77 22.61 13.40
CA PRO A 242 -12.15 24.01 13.17
C PRO A 242 -11.71 24.58 11.83
N GLU A 243 -10.53 24.17 11.35
CA GLU A 243 -9.94 24.65 10.09
C GLU A 243 -10.47 23.93 8.84
N TRP A 244 -11.27 22.88 9.01
CA TRP A 244 -11.74 22.04 7.91
C TRP A 244 -12.44 22.84 6.81
N GLU A 245 -13.35 23.75 7.20
CA GLU A 245 -14.11 24.57 6.28
C GLU A 245 -13.26 25.64 5.57
N ASP A 246 -12.06 25.96 6.05
CA ASP A 246 -11.17 26.92 5.42
C ASP A 246 -10.39 26.35 4.24
N ILE A 247 -10.38 25.06 4.09
CA ILE A 247 -9.63 24.35 3.06
C ILE A 247 -10.32 24.55 1.69
N PRO A 248 -9.60 25.01 0.64
CA PRO A 248 -10.19 25.25 -0.68
C PRO A 248 -10.86 24.01 -1.29
N ALA A 249 -10.28 22.82 -1.15
CA ALA A 249 -10.87 21.57 -1.62
C ALA A 249 -12.23 21.29 -0.96
N VAL A 250 -12.36 21.54 0.34
CA VAL A 250 -13.61 21.37 1.08
C VAL A 250 -14.69 22.35 0.58
N LYS A 251 -14.32 23.63 0.45
CA LYS A 251 -15.23 24.68 -0.09
C LYS A 251 -15.78 24.36 -1.48
N ARG A 252 -15.01 23.60 -2.28
CA ARG A 252 -15.41 23.24 -3.65
C ARG A 252 -16.08 21.86 -3.75
N GLY A 253 -16.18 21.09 -2.67
CA GLY A 253 -16.66 19.73 -2.71
C GLY A 253 -15.70 18.74 -3.40
N GLU A 254 -14.40 19.04 -3.32
CA GLU A 254 -13.33 18.23 -3.91
C GLU A 254 -12.66 17.35 -2.83
N VAL A 255 -13.48 16.73 -1.98
CA VAL A 255 -13.09 15.74 -0.99
C VAL A 255 -13.57 14.38 -1.45
N ILE A 256 -12.65 13.43 -1.54
CA ILE A 256 -12.88 12.10 -2.10
C ILE A 256 -12.55 11.07 -1.05
N PHE A 257 -13.47 10.17 -0.78
CA PHE A 257 -13.26 9.01 0.07
C PHE A 257 -12.98 7.79 -0.80
N TYR A 258 -11.92 7.07 -0.47
CA TYR A 258 -11.51 5.87 -1.17
C TYR A 258 -11.02 4.81 -0.19
N GLU A 259 -11.05 3.55 -0.60
CA GLU A 259 -10.52 2.47 0.22
C GLU A 259 -8.99 2.46 0.27
N GLY A 260 -8.43 2.45 1.48
CA GLY A 260 -6.99 2.41 1.67
C GLY A 260 -6.37 1.04 1.40
N VAL A 261 -7.17 -0.03 1.41
CA VAL A 261 -6.68 -1.40 1.20
C VAL A 261 -5.97 -1.55 -0.14
N GLU A 262 -6.53 -1.02 -1.23
CA GLU A 262 -5.93 -1.12 -2.56
C GLU A 262 -4.80 -0.11 -2.77
N LEU A 263 -4.97 1.12 -2.26
CA LEU A 263 -4.05 2.23 -2.49
C LEU A 263 -2.65 2.00 -1.88
N TYR A 264 -2.56 1.25 -0.78
CA TYR A 264 -1.30 0.99 -0.08
C TYR A 264 -0.71 -0.40 -0.35
N GLN A 265 -1.18 -1.10 -1.39
CA GLN A 265 -0.67 -2.40 -1.81
C GLN A 265 0.06 -2.29 -3.15
N PRO A 266 1.39 -2.00 -3.16
CA PRO A 266 2.16 -1.71 -4.38
C PRO A 266 2.35 -2.97 -5.25
N GLY A 267 1.30 -3.37 -5.94
CA GLY A 267 1.22 -4.54 -6.80
C GLY A 267 0.17 -4.36 -7.90
N PRO A 268 -0.36 -5.42 -8.51
CA PRO A 268 -1.41 -5.32 -9.53
C PRO A 268 -2.67 -4.59 -9.05
N ARG A 269 -3.06 -4.72 -7.76
CA ARG A 269 -4.17 -3.97 -7.16
C ARG A 269 -3.91 -2.47 -7.06
N PHE A 270 -2.66 -2.07 -6.83
CA PHE A 270 -2.27 -0.67 -6.80
C PHE A 270 -2.61 0.06 -8.10
N ILE A 271 -2.49 -0.61 -9.26
CA ILE A 271 -2.81 -0.02 -10.55
C ILE A 271 -4.29 0.37 -10.62
N LYS A 272 -5.18 -0.42 -10.04
CA LYS A 272 -6.60 -0.06 -9.91
C LYS A 272 -6.75 1.17 -9.01
N GLY A 273 -6.09 1.22 -7.85
CA GLY A 273 -6.09 2.39 -6.96
C GLY A 273 -5.58 3.66 -7.65
N VAL A 274 -4.55 3.54 -8.49
CA VAL A 274 -4.06 4.65 -9.33
C VAL A 274 -5.13 5.13 -10.30
N ALA A 275 -5.83 4.22 -10.99
CA ALA A 275 -6.90 4.58 -11.91
C ALA A 275 -8.02 5.37 -11.20
N VAL A 276 -8.42 4.92 -10.01
CA VAL A 276 -9.41 5.63 -9.17
C VAL A 276 -8.89 7.01 -8.78
N MET A 277 -7.65 7.12 -8.31
CA MET A 277 -7.06 8.40 -7.92
C MET A 277 -6.98 9.38 -9.11
N VAL A 278 -6.56 8.90 -10.28
CA VAL A 278 -6.53 9.72 -11.52
C VAL A 278 -7.93 10.20 -11.87
N SER A 279 -8.93 9.32 -11.87
CA SER A 279 -10.33 9.68 -12.15
C SER A 279 -10.83 10.74 -11.17
N ALA A 280 -10.58 10.52 -9.89
CA ALA A 280 -10.99 11.41 -8.83
C ALA A 280 -10.34 12.80 -8.96
N VAL A 281 -9.02 12.86 -9.13
CA VAL A 281 -8.28 14.14 -9.29
C VAL A 281 -8.64 14.86 -10.59
N ALA A 282 -8.88 14.12 -11.67
CA ALA A 282 -9.28 14.69 -12.96
C ALA A 282 -10.73 15.20 -12.98
N GLY A 283 -11.52 14.93 -11.93
CA GLY A 283 -12.95 15.28 -11.87
C GLY A 283 -13.78 14.51 -12.89
N LEU A 284 -13.38 13.27 -13.18
CA LEU A 284 -14.13 12.37 -14.06
C LEU A 284 -15.21 11.67 -13.24
N ASP A 285 -16.46 11.84 -13.65
CA ASP A 285 -17.52 11.03 -13.08
C ASP A 285 -17.32 9.55 -13.46
N SER A 286 -17.78 8.67 -12.57
CA SER A 286 -17.62 7.23 -12.71
C SER A 286 -17.98 6.71 -14.11
N GLY A 287 -17.21 5.79 -14.64
CA GLY A 287 -17.47 5.09 -15.91
C GLY A 287 -16.41 5.29 -16.98
N TYR A 288 -15.48 6.22 -16.84
CA TYR A 288 -14.41 6.40 -17.83
C TYR A 288 -13.20 5.48 -17.57
N ILE A 289 -12.74 5.40 -16.32
CA ILE A 289 -11.61 4.55 -15.90
C ILE A 289 -12.08 3.51 -14.88
N THR A 290 -13.05 3.86 -14.03
CA THR A 290 -13.51 3.09 -12.88
C THR A 290 -15.02 2.85 -12.92
N LYS A 291 -15.51 1.90 -12.13
CA LYS A 291 -16.95 1.70 -11.92
C LYS A 291 -17.53 2.78 -11.01
N LYS A 292 -18.86 2.95 -11.12
CA LYS A 292 -19.61 3.87 -10.28
C LYS A 292 -19.45 3.55 -8.80
N ASP A 293 -19.27 3.69 -7.85
CA ASP A 293 -19.18 3.26 -6.44
C ASP A 293 -17.77 2.81 -5.99
N GLU A 294 -16.72 3.04 -6.80
CA GLU A 294 -15.35 2.75 -6.36
C GLU A 294 -14.76 3.86 -5.49
N PHE A 295 -15.34 5.06 -5.53
CA PHE A 295 -15.01 6.15 -4.61
C PHE A 295 -16.24 7.02 -4.36
N TYR A 296 -16.24 7.78 -3.27
CA TYR A 296 -17.28 8.73 -2.93
C TYR A 296 -16.72 10.17 -2.94
N ARG A 297 -17.36 11.07 -3.69
CA ARG A 297 -17.04 12.51 -3.68
C ARG A 297 -18.06 13.25 -2.82
N LEU A 298 -17.57 13.95 -1.81
CA LEU A 298 -18.42 14.79 -0.95
C LEU A 298 -18.92 15.99 -1.75
N ARG A 299 -20.24 16.10 -1.95
CA ARG A 299 -20.85 17.21 -2.68
C ARG A 299 -21.17 18.37 -1.73
N PHE A 300 -21.05 19.60 -2.22
CA PHE A 300 -21.34 20.83 -1.45
C PHE A 300 -22.73 20.81 -0.74
N VAL A 301 -23.75 20.22 -1.36
CA VAL A 301 -25.10 20.10 -0.80
C VAL A 301 -25.15 19.22 0.44
N GLU A 302 -24.25 18.26 0.57
CA GLU A 302 -24.20 17.32 1.71
C GLU A 302 -23.47 17.94 2.91
N LEU A 303 -22.46 18.79 2.67
CA LEU A 303 -21.79 19.58 3.72
C LEU A 303 -22.76 20.48 4.51
N HIS A 304 -23.87 20.92 3.91
CA HIS A 304 -24.84 21.80 4.54
C HIS A 304 -26.06 21.07 5.12
N ARG A 305 -26.35 19.82 4.70
CA ARG A 305 -27.49 19.04 5.22
C ARG A 305 -27.30 18.58 6.66
N HIS A 306 -26.08 18.30 7.08
CA HIS A 306 -25.80 17.89 8.46
C HIS A 306 -25.95 19.02 9.48
N ARG A 307 -25.94 20.31 9.07
CA ARG A 307 -26.16 21.46 9.95
C ARG A 307 -27.66 21.74 10.28
N PHE A 308 -28.57 21.19 9.48
CA PHE A 308 -30.02 21.44 9.67
C PHE A 308 -30.74 20.25 10.33
N MET A 309 -30.03 19.24 10.79
CA MET A 309 -30.61 18.07 11.48
C MET A 309 -30.09 17.91 12.93
N CYS A 310 -29.59 18.97 13.55
CA CYS A 310 -29.28 19.04 14.98
C CYS A 310 -30.27 19.96 15.67
#